data_bdbe52e11c69041ea5b1e1fac6331000
#
_entry.id   bdbe52e11c69041ea5b1e1fac6331000
#
_cell.length_a   1.000
_cell.length_b   1.000
_cell.length_c   1.000
_cell.angle_alpha   90.00
_cell.angle_beta   90.00
_cell.angle_gamma   90.00
#
_symmetry.space_group_name_H-M   'P 1'
#
loop_
_entity.id
_entity.type
_entity.pdbx_description
1 polymer ?
#
loop_
_entity_poly.entity_id
_entity_poly.type
_entity_poly.pdbx_seq_one_letter_code
_entity_poly.pdbx_strand_id
1 'polypeptide(L)'
;MNVYVDSSVLLRVVLGEPDRLEIWPEIANPVSSELIRLECLRTIDRARVRLGLDDRQIANYRADVLEAIDAFSLVALDSVVLERAAEPFPTGLGSLDAIHLASALLVRDSVEGLVFATHDDELGTAARATGFQIHGVSRGI
;
A
#
# COMPACT_ATOMS: atom_id res chain seq x y z
N MET A 1 -0.17 -10.14 12.70
CA MET A 1 -0.66 -8.76 12.67
C MET A 1 -1.59 -8.56 11.48
N ASN A 2 -2.61 -7.78 11.65
CA ASN A 2 -3.49 -7.29 10.58
C ASN A 2 -2.96 -5.92 10.14
N VAL A 3 -2.52 -5.81 8.90
CA VAL A 3 -1.81 -4.62 8.40
C VAL A 3 -2.39 -4.19 7.07
N TYR A 4 -2.84 -2.93 6.99
CA TYR A 4 -3.12 -2.32 5.69
C TYR A 4 -1.79 -1.93 5.04
N VAL A 5 -1.59 -2.38 3.82
CA VAL A 5 -0.32 -2.22 3.09
C VAL A 5 -0.59 -1.42 1.81
N ASP A 6 0.14 -0.33 1.59
CA ASP A 6 0.08 0.38 0.31
C ASP A 6 1.09 -0.18 -0.70
N SER A 7 1.05 0.33 -1.92
CA SER A 7 1.92 -0.13 -3.00
C SER A 7 3.41 0.09 -2.73
N SER A 8 3.78 1.16 -2.02
CA SER A 8 5.18 1.46 -1.73
C SER A 8 5.85 0.36 -0.91
N VAL A 9 5.12 -0.23 0.02
CA VAL A 9 5.62 -1.33 0.87
C VAL A 9 5.83 -2.59 0.05
N LEU A 10 4.81 -3.00 -0.72
CA LEU A 10 4.91 -4.21 -1.55
C LEU A 10 6.01 -4.09 -2.60
N LEU A 11 6.14 -2.94 -3.25
CA LEU A 11 7.18 -2.72 -4.25
C LEU A 11 8.58 -2.84 -3.69
N ARG A 12 8.86 -2.32 -2.49
CA ARG A 12 10.19 -2.48 -1.87
C ARG A 12 10.52 -3.94 -1.59
N VAL A 13 9.54 -4.71 -1.16
CA VAL A 13 9.74 -6.15 -0.93
C VAL A 13 10.01 -6.87 -2.24
N VAL A 14 9.18 -6.67 -3.25
CA VAL A 14 9.31 -7.35 -4.55
C VAL A 14 10.61 -6.98 -5.27
N LEU A 15 10.97 -5.69 -5.26
CA LEU A 15 12.19 -5.22 -5.91
C LEU A 15 13.46 -5.51 -5.08
N GLY A 16 13.32 -6.07 -3.88
CA GLY A 16 14.46 -6.42 -3.03
C GLY A 16 15.23 -5.22 -2.51
N GLU A 17 14.57 -4.08 -2.29
CA GLU A 17 15.21 -2.88 -1.77
C GLU A 17 15.63 -3.05 -0.30
N PRO A 18 16.76 -2.40 0.13
CA PRO A 18 17.30 -2.60 1.47
C PRO A 18 16.42 -2.08 2.60
N ASP A 19 15.63 -1.04 2.36
CA ASP A 19 14.79 -0.37 3.37
C ASP A 19 13.34 -0.89 3.36
N ARG A 20 13.18 -2.19 3.10
CA ARG A 20 11.87 -2.82 3.16
C ARG A 20 11.33 -2.86 4.58
N LEU A 21 10.00 -2.95 4.68
CA LEU A 21 9.28 -2.93 5.95
C LEU A 21 9.79 -4.01 6.92
N GLU A 22 10.22 -3.59 8.11
CA GLU A 22 10.78 -4.51 9.12
C GLU A 22 9.78 -5.56 9.59
N ILE A 23 8.51 -5.17 9.76
CA ILE A 23 7.47 -6.09 10.24
C ILE A 23 6.91 -7.01 9.14
N TRP A 24 7.39 -6.91 7.89
CA TRP A 24 6.85 -7.70 6.78
C TRP A 24 6.70 -9.19 7.10
N PRO A 25 7.70 -9.88 7.70
CA PRO A 25 7.56 -11.30 8.02
C PRO A 25 6.51 -11.61 9.09
N GLU A 26 6.07 -10.61 9.85
CA GLU A 26 5.11 -10.76 10.94
C GLU A 26 3.66 -10.52 10.51
N ILE A 27 3.45 -10.13 9.25
CA ILE A 27 2.12 -9.83 8.72
C ILE A 27 1.41 -11.14 8.37
N ALA A 28 0.45 -11.52 9.21
CA ALA A 28 -0.37 -12.70 8.99
C ALA A 28 -1.53 -12.42 8.04
N ASN A 29 -2.08 -11.22 8.07
CA ASN A 29 -3.22 -10.82 7.25
C ASN A 29 -2.96 -9.45 6.62
N PRO A 30 -2.35 -9.42 5.43
CA PRO A 30 -2.18 -8.17 4.70
C PRO A 30 -3.50 -7.76 4.05
N VAL A 31 -3.86 -6.50 4.23
CA VAL A 31 -5.07 -5.88 3.67
C VAL A 31 -4.63 -4.75 2.75
N SER A 32 -5.28 -4.57 1.64
CA SER A 32 -5.05 -3.42 0.76
C SER A 32 -6.27 -3.10 -0.09
N SER A 33 -6.16 -2.09 -0.91
CA SER A 33 -7.12 -1.79 -1.96
C SER A 33 -6.85 -2.64 -3.21
N GLU A 34 -7.87 -2.93 -4.00
CA GLU A 34 -7.69 -3.46 -5.37
C GLU A 34 -6.76 -2.58 -6.21
N LEU A 35 -6.65 -1.30 -5.87
CA LEU A 35 -5.74 -0.36 -6.52
C LEU A 35 -4.27 -0.81 -6.47
N ILE A 36 -3.87 -1.59 -5.46
CA ILE A 36 -2.47 -2.01 -5.27
C ILE A 36 -1.94 -2.76 -6.49
N ARG A 37 -2.76 -3.59 -7.10
CA ARG A 37 -2.38 -4.34 -8.30
C ARG A 37 -2.01 -3.41 -9.45
N LEU A 38 -2.89 -2.45 -9.75
CA LEU A 38 -2.65 -1.47 -10.81
C LEU A 38 -1.39 -0.66 -10.54
N GLU A 39 -1.24 -0.13 -9.34
CA GLU A 39 -0.09 0.70 -9.00
C GLU A 39 1.23 -0.06 -9.10
N CYS A 40 1.30 -1.28 -8.55
CA CYS A 40 2.52 -2.08 -8.58
C CYS A 40 2.89 -2.49 -9.99
N LEU A 41 1.95 -2.96 -10.79
CA LEU A 41 2.22 -3.39 -12.16
C LEU A 41 2.60 -2.20 -13.06
N ARG A 42 1.97 -1.06 -12.89
CA ARG A 42 2.34 0.16 -13.64
C ARG A 42 3.71 0.69 -13.24
N THR A 43 4.06 0.61 -11.96
CA THR A 43 5.38 1.03 -11.49
C THR A 43 6.48 0.15 -12.05
N ILE A 44 6.27 -1.18 -12.10
CA ILE A 44 7.22 -2.11 -12.70
C ILE A 44 7.40 -1.80 -14.20
N ASP A 45 6.31 -1.54 -14.91
CA ASP A 45 6.37 -1.19 -16.33
C ASP A 45 7.19 0.09 -16.56
N ARG A 46 6.98 1.12 -15.75
CA ARG A 46 7.79 2.35 -15.83
C ARG A 46 9.26 2.12 -15.46
N ALA A 47 9.52 1.22 -14.53
CA ALA A 47 10.88 0.88 -14.12
C ALA A 47 11.69 0.17 -15.22
N ARG A 48 11.03 -0.42 -16.21
CA ARG A 48 11.68 -1.06 -17.36
C ARG A 48 12.71 -0.12 -17.99
N VAL A 49 12.32 1.11 -18.27
CA VAL A 49 13.19 2.11 -18.92
C VAL A 49 14.19 2.68 -17.91
N ARG A 50 13.71 3.08 -16.75
CA ARG A 50 14.53 3.75 -15.73
C ARG A 50 15.66 2.86 -15.20
N LEU A 51 15.42 1.56 -15.02
CA LEU A 51 16.37 0.60 -14.46
C LEU A 51 17.00 -0.31 -15.52
N GLY A 52 16.64 -0.15 -16.80
CA GLY A 52 17.17 -0.99 -17.88
C GLY A 52 16.82 -2.47 -17.72
N LEU A 53 15.61 -2.76 -17.28
CA LEU A 53 15.18 -4.14 -17.03
C LEU A 53 14.87 -4.88 -18.33
N ASP A 54 15.33 -6.13 -18.43
CA ASP A 54 14.98 -7.00 -19.55
C ASP A 54 13.61 -7.68 -19.33
N ASP A 55 13.13 -8.38 -20.36
CA ASP A 55 11.81 -9.02 -20.31
C ASP A 55 11.71 -10.09 -19.23
N ARG A 56 12.81 -10.82 -18.96
CA ARG A 56 12.82 -11.82 -17.89
C ARG A 56 12.68 -11.20 -16.52
N GLN A 57 13.41 -10.11 -16.27
CA GLN A 57 13.31 -9.37 -15.00
C GLN A 57 11.91 -8.81 -14.80
N ILE A 58 11.32 -8.21 -15.82
CA ILE A 58 9.95 -7.71 -15.79
C ILE A 58 8.96 -8.84 -15.49
N ALA A 59 9.08 -9.96 -16.18
CA ALA A 59 8.20 -11.12 -15.97
C ALA A 59 8.29 -11.65 -14.53
N ASN A 60 9.50 -11.72 -13.98
CA ASN A 60 9.71 -12.18 -12.60
C ASN A 60 9.10 -11.22 -11.58
N TYR A 61 9.33 -9.91 -11.73
CA TYR A 61 8.74 -8.92 -10.81
C TYR A 61 7.22 -8.91 -10.88
N ARG A 62 6.65 -9.01 -12.07
CA ARG A 62 5.19 -9.09 -12.23
C ARG A 62 4.63 -10.34 -11.57
N ALA A 63 5.27 -11.49 -11.78
CA ALA A 63 4.85 -12.74 -11.15
C ALA A 63 4.91 -12.66 -9.62
N ASP A 64 5.97 -12.05 -9.08
CA ASP A 64 6.13 -11.87 -7.62
C ASP A 64 5.05 -10.98 -7.04
N VAL A 65 4.68 -9.90 -7.73
CA VAL A 65 3.57 -9.02 -7.31
C VAL A 65 2.26 -9.79 -7.28
N LEU A 66 1.94 -10.51 -8.35
CA LEU A 66 0.69 -11.26 -8.46
C LEU A 66 0.59 -12.35 -7.41
N GLU A 67 1.68 -13.07 -7.16
CA GLU A 67 1.74 -14.09 -6.11
C GLU A 67 1.54 -13.47 -4.72
N ALA A 68 2.19 -12.36 -4.43
CA ALA A 68 2.04 -11.67 -3.15
C ALA A 68 0.59 -11.19 -2.93
N ILE A 69 -0.04 -10.62 -3.95
CA ILE A 69 -1.40 -10.11 -3.88
C ILE A 69 -2.43 -11.22 -3.62
N ASP A 70 -2.17 -12.44 -4.06
CA ASP A 70 -3.04 -13.58 -3.78
C ASP A 70 -3.22 -13.85 -2.28
N ALA A 71 -2.26 -13.45 -1.45
CA ALA A 71 -2.33 -13.57 0.00
C ALA A 71 -3.05 -12.40 0.69
N PHE A 72 -3.41 -11.36 -0.05
CA PHE A 72 -4.03 -10.15 0.49
C PHE A 72 -5.56 -10.28 0.57
N SER A 73 -6.13 -9.66 1.60
CA SER A 73 -7.56 -9.31 1.61
C SER A 73 -7.70 -7.94 0.94
N LEU A 74 -8.41 -7.89 -0.18
CA LEU A 74 -8.52 -6.67 -0.99
C LEU A 74 -9.86 -5.98 -0.80
N VAL A 75 -9.81 -4.68 -0.54
CA VAL A 75 -10.99 -3.81 -0.50
C VAL A 75 -11.34 -3.42 -1.94
N ALA A 76 -12.58 -3.68 -2.33
CA ALA A 76 -13.05 -3.34 -3.67
C ALA A 76 -12.98 -1.83 -3.92
N LEU A 77 -12.61 -1.45 -5.13
CA LEU A 77 -12.61 -0.07 -5.59
C LEU A 77 -14.02 0.28 -6.10
N ASP A 78 -14.94 0.45 -5.17
CA ASP A 78 -16.36 0.71 -5.44
C ASP A 78 -16.77 2.15 -5.14
N SER A 79 -18.06 2.44 -5.33
CA SER A 79 -18.59 3.80 -5.12
C SER A 79 -18.44 4.27 -3.67
N VAL A 80 -18.55 3.39 -2.69
CA VAL A 80 -18.43 3.75 -1.26
C VAL A 80 -17.01 4.22 -0.96
N VAL A 81 -16.00 3.52 -1.47
CA VAL A 81 -14.59 3.91 -1.33
C VAL A 81 -14.32 5.23 -2.04
N LEU A 82 -14.80 5.38 -3.27
CA LEU A 82 -14.57 6.59 -4.06
C LEU A 82 -15.25 7.81 -3.44
N GLU A 83 -16.45 7.66 -2.90
CA GLU A 83 -17.15 8.74 -2.18
C GLU A 83 -16.37 9.17 -0.94
N ARG A 84 -15.87 8.20 -0.14
CA ARG A 84 -15.08 8.55 1.04
C ARG A 84 -13.74 9.20 0.64
N ALA A 85 -13.10 8.73 -0.41
CA ALA A 85 -11.84 9.30 -0.90
C ALA A 85 -12.00 10.74 -1.41
N ALA A 86 -13.19 11.12 -1.87
CA ALA A 86 -13.50 12.47 -2.34
C ALA A 86 -13.77 13.47 -1.21
N GLU A 87 -13.98 13.00 0.03
CA GLU A 87 -14.19 13.86 1.18
C GLU A 87 -12.86 14.35 1.78
N PRO A 88 -12.87 15.43 2.58
CA PRO A 88 -11.66 15.94 3.21
C PRO A 88 -11.00 14.93 4.16
N PHE A 89 -9.69 15.00 4.24
CA PHE A 89 -8.86 14.33 5.26
C PHE A 89 -8.19 15.39 6.14
N PRO A 90 -7.70 15.02 7.34
CA PRO A 90 -7.03 15.99 8.23
C PRO A 90 -5.80 16.66 7.63
N THR A 91 -5.15 16.00 6.67
CA THR A 91 -4.00 16.54 5.93
C THR A 91 -4.20 16.37 4.43
N GLY A 92 -3.42 17.12 3.63
CA GLY A 92 -3.53 17.04 2.16
C GLY A 92 -3.07 15.70 1.61
N LEU A 93 -3.84 15.13 0.68
CA LEU A 93 -3.52 13.88 0.01
C LEU A 93 -3.82 13.96 -1.48
N GLY A 94 -2.99 13.31 -2.30
CA GLY A 94 -3.32 13.03 -3.69
C GLY A 94 -4.41 11.96 -3.80
N SER A 95 -4.99 11.83 -4.99
CA SER A 95 -6.16 10.96 -5.21
C SER A 95 -5.91 9.49 -4.91
N LEU A 96 -4.76 8.94 -5.32
CA LEU A 96 -4.44 7.53 -5.09
C LEU A 96 -4.23 7.24 -3.60
N ASP A 97 -3.53 8.13 -2.89
CA ASP A 97 -3.35 8.01 -1.44
C ASP A 97 -4.67 8.15 -0.69
N ALA A 98 -5.56 9.03 -1.16
CA ALA A 98 -6.90 9.18 -0.60
C ALA A 98 -7.71 7.88 -0.74
N ILE A 99 -7.58 7.17 -1.85
CA ILE A 99 -8.22 5.86 -2.05
C ILE A 99 -7.68 4.83 -1.06
N HIS A 100 -6.36 4.79 -0.85
CA HIS A 100 -5.77 3.87 0.12
C HIS A 100 -6.26 4.17 1.54
N LEU A 101 -6.23 5.42 1.96
CA LEU A 101 -6.67 5.78 3.31
C LEU A 101 -8.18 5.55 3.50
N ALA A 102 -8.99 5.89 2.50
CA ALA A 102 -10.43 5.61 2.53
C ALA A 102 -10.71 4.11 2.67
N SER A 103 -9.99 3.27 1.92
CA SER A 103 -10.13 1.82 1.98
C SER A 103 -9.81 1.28 3.38
N ALA A 104 -8.71 1.74 3.97
CA ALA A 104 -8.32 1.34 5.32
C ALA A 104 -9.35 1.79 6.37
N LEU A 105 -9.84 3.01 6.27
CA LEU A 105 -10.85 3.55 7.19
C LEU A 105 -12.16 2.77 7.15
N LEU A 106 -12.61 2.38 5.95
CA LEU A 106 -13.87 1.66 5.77
C LEU A 106 -13.83 0.23 6.33
N VAL A 107 -12.66 -0.41 6.38
CA VAL A 107 -12.54 -1.76 6.91
C VAL A 107 -12.01 -1.83 8.33
N ARG A 108 -11.57 -0.70 8.89
CA ARG A 108 -10.92 -0.65 10.21
C ARG A 108 -11.74 -1.31 11.32
N ASP A 109 -13.03 -1.08 11.34
CA ASP A 109 -13.90 -1.62 12.38
C ASP A 109 -14.18 -3.12 12.22
N SER A 110 -13.94 -3.66 11.01
CA SER A 110 -14.14 -5.07 10.70
C SER A 110 -12.87 -5.91 10.86
N VAL A 111 -11.73 -5.26 11.05
CA VAL A 111 -10.42 -5.92 11.16
C VAL A 111 -9.77 -5.52 12.47
N GLU A 112 -9.70 -6.46 13.41
CA GLU A 112 -9.19 -6.20 14.75
C GLU A 112 -7.72 -5.74 14.71
N GLY A 113 -7.44 -4.62 15.38
CA GLY A 113 -6.09 -4.11 15.55
C GLY A 113 -5.40 -3.71 14.26
N LEU A 114 -6.15 -3.32 13.23
CA LEU A 114 -5.57 -2.93 11.94
C LEU A 114 -4.59 -1.77 12.10
N VAL A 115 -3.34 -1.99 11.72
CA VAL A 115 -2.31 -0.95 11.61
C VAL A 115 -2.08 -0.60 10.14
N PHE A 116 -1.42 0.52 9.88
CA PHE A 116 -1.21 1.03 8.53
C PHE A 116 0.28 1.07 8.21
N ALA A 117 0.68 0.45 7.11
CA ALA A 117 2.07 0.43 6.65
C ALA A 117 2.21 1.15 5.33
N THR A 118 3.12 2.10 5.28
CA THR A 118 3.48 2.85 4.07
C THR A 118 4.92 3.37 4.19
N HIS A 119 5.56 3.60 3.06
CA HIS A 119 6.83 4.32 3.00
C HIS A 119 6.66 5.76 2.52
N ASP A 120 5.44 6.17 2.21
CA ASP A 120 5.10 7.52 1.80
C ASP A 120 4.81 8.39 3.02
N ASP A 121 5.60 9.48 3.21
CA ASP A 121 5.48 10.35 4.37
C ASP A 121 4.13 11.07 4.44
N GLU A 122 3.61 11.55 3.31
CA GLU A 122 2.32 12.24 3.26
C GLU A 122 1.18 11.30 3.66
N LEU A 123 1.16 10.09 3.11
CA LEU A 123 0.14 9.09 3.44
C LEU A 123 0.26 8.64 4.90
N GLY A 124 1.49 8.43 5.39
CA GLY A 124 1.72 8.08 6.78
C GLY A 124 1.24 9.15 7.75
N THR A 125 1.48 10.42 7.43
CA THR A 125 1.00 11.55 8.23
C THR A 125 -0.52 11.59 8.28
N ALA A 126 -1.18 11.45 7.14
CA ALA A 126 -2.65 11.45 7.07
C ALA A 126 -3.26 10.27 7.83
N ALA A 127 -2.70 9.08 7.66
CA ALA A 127 -3.17 7.88 8.35
C ALA A 127 -3.00 8.01 9.89
N ARG A 128 -1.89 8.56 10.34
CA ARG A 128 -1.69 8.84 11.77
C ARG A 128 -2.72 9.83 12.28
N ALA A 129 -3.01 10.88 11.52
CA ALA A 129 -3.99 11.89 11.89
C ALA A 129 -5.41 11.33 11.98
N THR A 130 -5.69 10.21 11.32
CA THR A 130 -6.99 9.52 11.40
C THR A 130 -7.02 8.39 12.45
N GLY A 131 -5.95 8.25 13.23
CA GLY A 131 -5.89 7.35 14.38
C GLY A 131 -5.19 6.02 14.17
N PHE A 132 -4.58 5.77 13.00
CA PHE A 132 -3.82 4.54 12.79
C PHE A 132 -2.46 4.57 13.47
N GLN A 133 -2.03 3.42 13.97
CA GLN A 133 -0.63 3.15 14.25
C GLN A 133 0.09 2.92 12.91
N ILE A 134 1.23 3.57 12.70
CA ILE A 134 1.93 3.61 11.43
C ILE A 134 3.26 2.84 11.51
N HIS A 135 3.53 2.07 10.45
CA HIS A 135 4.81 1.42 10.22
C HIS A 135 5.36 1.83 8.84
N GLY A 136 6.67 1.91 8.72
CA GLY A 136 7.37 2.14 7.45
C GLY A 136 7.85 3.55 7.20
N VAL A 137 7.40 4.54 7.99
CA VAL A 137 7.89 5.93 7.94
C VAL A 137 8.36 6.36 9.31
N SER A 138 9.38 7.23 9.34
CA SER A 138 9.86 7.80 10.60
C SER A 138 8.86 8.82 11.13
N ARG A 139 8.71 8.89 12.45
CA ARG A 139 8.07 10.06 13.06
C ARG A 139 9.00 11.25 12.84
N GLY A 140 8.55 12.23 12.08
CA GLY A 140 9.20 13.53 12.05
C GLY A 140 9.22 14.13 13.45
N ILE A 141 10.30 14.77 13.77
CA ILE A 141 10.44 15.51 15.02
C ILE A 141 9.73 16.85 14.84
#